data_6101a510e7fe3967fea9cc1d40770283
#
_entry.id   6101a510e7fe3967fea9cc1d40770283
#
_cell.length_a   1.000
_cell.length_b   1.000
_cell.length_c   1.000
_cell.angle_alpha   90.00
_cell.angle_beta   90.00
_cell.angle_gamma   90.00
#
_symmetry.space_group_name_H-M   'P 1'
#
loop_
_entity.id
_entity.type
_entity.pdbx_description
1 polymer ?
#
loop_
_entity_poly.entity_id
_entity_poly.type
_entity_poly.pdbx_seq_one_letter_code
_entity_poly.pdbx_strand_id
1 'polypeptide(L)'
;MSIPNPPRHWLMKSEPGECSIDDALAAPGATVPWTGVRNYQARNFMRDDMQAGDGVLFYHSSCAQPGIVGIARIASGPRPDPTQFDRHSPYYDPQSTPERPRWLLRDVQALRKTRLLTITELRQAPELAAMRVLQRGNRLSITPVDAAHWAVVLKLLESGMTAEVTC
;
A
#
# COMPACT_ATOMS: atom_id res chain seq x y z
N MET A 1 19.33 -23.61 11.65
CA MET A 1 18.31 -22.57 11.90
C MET A 1 18.37 -21.53 10.81
N SER A 2 17.27 -21.32 10.13
CA SER A 2 17.21 -20.27 9.13
C SER A 2 17.07 -18.91 9.81
N ILE A 3 17.87 -17.95 9.37
CA ILE A 3 17.75 -16.56 9.80
C ILE A 3 16.47 -16.01 9.17
N PRO A 4 15.57 -15.37 9.95
CA PRO A 4 14.40 -14.74 9.35
C PRO A 4 14.82 -13.72 8.31
N ASN A 5 14.10 -13.67 7.19
CA ASN A 5 14.33 -12.62 6.20
C ASN A 5 14.10 -11.25 6.86
N PRO A 6 14.94 -10.24 6.54
CA PRO A 6 14.69 -8.90 7.04
C PRO A 6 13.32 -8.41 6.57
N PRO A 7 12.64 -7.55 7.36
CA PRO A 7 11.34 -7.03 6.95
C PRO A 7 11.45 -6.29 5.62
N ARG A 8 10.47 -6.52 4.77
CA ARG A 8 10.37 -5.82 3.50
C ARG A 8 9.51 -4.57 3.66
N HIS A 9 9.48 -3.78 2.62
CA HIS A 9 8.70 -2.56 2.57
C HIS A 9 7.92 -2.52 1.27
N TRP A 10 6.71 -1.97 1.35
CA TRP A 10 5.77 -1.95 0.23
C TRP A 10 5.16 -0.57 0.09
N LEU A 11 4.81 -0.21 -1.13
CA LEU A 11 3.91 0.92 -1.39
C LEU A 11 2.60 0.33 -1.87
N MET A 12 1.50 0.69 -1.20
CA MET A 12 0.18 0.18 -1.52
C MET A 12 -0.75 1.34 -1.84
N LYS A 13 -1.34 1.30 -3.03
CA LYS A 13 -2.22 2.36 -3.53
C LYS A 13 -3.66 2.07 -3.17
N SER A 14 -4.33 3.08 -2.61
CA SER A 14 -5.76 3.06 -2.34
C SER A 14 -6.40 4.31 -2.93
N GLU A 15 -7.59 4.17 -3.49
CA GLU A 15 -8.39 5.32 -3.89
C GLU A 15 -9.07 5.88 -2.63
N PRO A 16 -8.89 7.18 -2.31
CA PRO A 16 -9.44 7.72 -1.06
C PRO A 16 -10.97 7.64 -0.98
N GLY A 17 -11.66 7.58 -2.13
CA GLY A 17 -13.11 7.36 -2.14
C GLY A 17 -13.52 5.96 -1.70
N GLU A 18 -12.64 4.98 -1.83
CA GLU A 18 -12.88 3.62 -1.34
C GLU A 18 -12.38 3.43 0.08
N CYS A 19 -11.12 3.78 0.33
CA CYS A 19 -10.52 3.69 1.65
C CYS A 19 -9.38 4.69 1.77
N SER A 20 -9.60 5.76 2.52
CA SER A 20 -8.56 6.75 2.81
C SER A 20 -7.73 6.34 4.02
N ILE A 21 -6.61 7.03 4.24
CA ILE A 21 -5.82 6.85 5.47
C ILE A 21 -6.66 7.14 6.71
N ASP A 22 -7.55 8.14 6.63
CA ASP A 22 -8.44 8.47 7.75
C ASP A 22 -9.46 7.35 8.00
N ASP A 23 -10.00 6.74 6.95
CA ASP A 23 -10.88 5.58 7.07
C ASP A 23 -10.16 4.41 7.74
N ALA A 24 -8.94 4.14 7.34
CA ALA A 24 -8.14 3.05 7.90
C ALA A 24 -7.83 3.29 9.37
N LEU A 25 -7.46 4.51 9.74
CA LEU A 25 -7.19 4.87 11.14
C LEU A 25 -8.44 4.78 12.02
N ALA A 26 -9.61 5.06 11.44
CA ALA A 26 -10.89 5.00 12.16
C ALA A 26 -11.46 3.58 12.27
N ALA A 27 -10.93 2.62 11.51
CA ALA A 27 -11.39 1.24 11.54
C ALA A 27 -11.01 0.57 12.87
N PRO A 28 -11.72 -0.51 13.27
CA PRO A 28 -11.38 -1.25 14.47
C PRO A 28 -9.91 -1.70 14.46
N GLY A 29 -9.16 -1.33 15.51
CA GLY A 29 -7.72 -1.61 15.57
C GLY A 29 -6.90 -0.92 14.49
N ALA A 30 -7.45 0.09 13.83
CA ALA A 30 -6.86 0.79 12.68
C ALA A 30 -6.46 -0.18 11.56
N THR A 31 -7.19 -1.28 11.42
CA THR A 31 -6.86 -2.39 10.51
C THR A 31 -7.98 -2.57 9.50
N VAL A 32 -7.61 -2.64 8.23
CA VAL A 32 -8.56 -2.84 7.14
C VAL A 32 -8.13 -4.02 6.27
N PRO A 33 -9.10 -4.80 5.74
CA PRO A 33 -8.77 -5.81 4.73
C PRO A 33 -8.47 -5.10 3.41
N TRP A 34 -7.31 -5.42 2.82
CA TRP A 34 -6.90 -4.79 1.56
C TRP A 34 -7.49 -5.55 0.38
N THR A 35 -8.73 -5.23 0.05
CA THR A 35 -9.49 -5.90 -1.02
C THR A 35 -9.28 -5.23 -2.37
N GLY A 36 -9.76 -5.87 -3.43
CA GLY A 36 -9.84 -5.25 -4.74
C GLY A 36 -8.57 -5.34 -5.58
N VAL A 37 -7.55 -6.07 -5.14
CA VAL A 37 -6.34 -6.28 -5.94
C VAL A 37 -6.67 -7.26 -7.06
N ARG A 38 -6.58 -6.81 -8.32
CA ARG A 38 -6.97 -7.60 -9.50
C ARG A 38 -5.86 -7.69 -10.55
N ASN A 39 -4.62 -7.54 -10.13
CA ASN A 39 -3.44 -7.78 -10.94
C ASN A 39 -2.71 -8.99 -10.38
N TYR A 40 -2.35 -9.94 -11.23
CA TYR A 40 -1.71 -11.19 -10.77
C TYR A 40 -0.35 -10.95 -10.13
N GLN A 41 0.44 -10.00 -10.62
CA GLN A 41 1.74 -9.70 -10.02
C GLN A 41 1.58 -9.12 -8.61
N ALA A 42 0.65 -8.20 -8.42
CA ALA A 42 0.35 -7.64 -7.10
C ALA A 42 -0.19 -8.72 -6.15
N ARG A 43 -1.07 -9.59 -6.65
CA ARG A 43 -1.57 -10.73 -5.89
C ARG A 43 -0.43 -11.64 -5.45
N ASN A 44 0.52 -11.91 -6.34
CA ASN A 44 1.65 -12.78 -6.04
C ASN A 44 2.56 -12.17 -4.97
N PHE A 45 2.74 -10.86 -4.96
CA PHE A 45 3.43 -10.18 -3.86
C PHE A 45 2.72 -10.45 -2.53
N MET A 46 1.40 -10.35 -2.49
CA MET A 46 0.64 -10.59 -1.26
C MET A 46 0.70 -12.05 -0.83
N ARG A 47 0.70 -12.96 -1.78
CA ARG A 47 0.72 -14.41 -1.50
C ARG A 47 2.08 -14.90 -1.05
N ASP A 48 3.14 -14.50 -1.77
CA ASP A 48 4.45 -15.15 -1.70
C ASP A 48 5.51 -14.33 -0.97
N ASP A 49 5.45 -13.00 -1.05
CA ASP A 49 6.55 -12.14 -0.64
C ASP A 49 6.28 -11.34 0.62
N MET A 50 5.04 -10.87 0.81
CA MET A 50 4.67 -10.12 1.99
C MET A 50 4.69 -10.98 3.24
N GLN A 51 5.08 -10.38 4.35
CA GLN A 51 5.01 -11.00 5.67
C GLN A 51 4.38 -10.03 6.66
N ALA A 52 3.69 -10.57 7.66
CA ALA A 52 3.17 -9.74 8.76
C ALA A 52 4.34 -8.98 9.40
N GLY A 53 4.14 -7.69 9.63
CA GLY A 53 5.18 -6.82 10.13
C GLY A 53 5.90 -5.99 9.07
N ASP A 54 5.78 -6.34 7.79
CA ASP A 54 6.35 -5.54 6.71
C ASP A 54 5.79 -4.12 6.72
N GLY A 55 6.66 -3.13 6.48
CA GLY A 55 6.26 -1.74 6.40
C GLY A 55 5.50 -1.41 5.13
N VAL A 56 4.57 -0.46 5.22
CA VAL A 56 3.74 -0.04 4.09
C VAL A 56 3.72 1.48 4.02
N LEU A 57 4.01 2.00 2.83
CA LEU A 57 3.71 3.39 2.48
C LEU A 57 2.28 3.42 1.95
N PHE A 58 1.38 4.04 2.70
CA PHE A 58 -0.02 4.16 2.32
C PHE A 58 -0.14 5.30 1.31
N TYR A 59 -0.54 4.98 0.09
CA TYR A 59 -0.52 5.90 -1.03
C TYR A 59 -1.95 6.13 -1.54
N HIS A 60 -2.36 7.39 -1.67
CA HIS A 60 -3.62 7.75 -2.33
C HIS A 60 -3.41 7.89 -3.84
N SER A 61 -4.19 7.16 -4.62
CA SER A 61 -4.17 7.19 -6.08
C SER A 61 -5.52 7.64 -6.63
N SER A 62 -5.57 7.96 -7.93
CA SER A 62 -6.81 8.33 -8.63
C SER A 62 -7.55 9.49 -7.94
N CYS A 63 -6.79 10.51 -7.57
CA CYS A 63 -7.31 11.69 -6.88
C CYS A 63 -6.54 12.94 -7.34
N ALA A 64 -6.96 14.11 -6.86
CA ALA A 64 -6.39 15.38 -7.29
C ALA A 64 -4.89 15.50 -6.98
N GLN A 65 -4.46 14.98 -5.83
CA GLN A 65 -3.06 15.03 -5.39
C GLN A 65 -2.58 13.64 -4.98
N PRO A 66 -2.17 12.78 -5.94
CA PRO A 66 -1.66 11.46 -5.60
C PRO A 66 -0.37 11.56 -4.79
N GLY A 67 -0.22 10.70 -3.81
CA GLY A 67 0.97 10.68 -2.99
C GLY A 67 0.85 9.82 -1.75
N ILE A 68 1.92 9.78 -0.98
CA ILE A 68 1.98 9.06 0.29
C ILE A 68 1.30 9.91 1.35
N VAL A 69 0.41 9.29 2.13
CA VAL A 69 -0.38 9.97 3.16
C VAL A 69 -0.27 9.31 4.53
N GLY A 70 0.39 8.17 4.63
CA GLY A 70 0.50 7.49 5.91
C GLY A 70 1.50 6.35 5.91
N ILE A 71 1.79 5.87 7.10
CA ILE A 71 2.62 4.69 7.34
C ILE A 71 1.73 3.61 7.94
N ALA A 72 1.88 2.41 7.43
CA ALA A 72 1.10 1.25 7.86
C ALA A 72 2.00 0.02 7.93
N ARG A 73 1.42 -1.11 8.28
CA ARG A 73 2.13 -2.39 8.26
C ARG A 73 1.20 -3.51 7.82
N ILE A 74 1.78 -4.58 7.30
CA ILE A 74 1.05 -5.81 7.01
C ILE A 74 0.72 -6.48 8.35
N ALA A 75 -0.55 -6.76 8.57
CA ALA A 75 -1.04 -7.24 9.88
C ALA A 75 -1.49 -8.70 9.87
N SER A 76 -1.53 -9.36 8.71
CA SER A 76 -1.98 -10.75 8.63
C SER A 76 -1.32 -11.51 7.50
N GLY A 77 -1.49 -12.83 7.49
CA GLY A 77 -1.21 -13.67 6.33
C GLY A 77 -2.24 -13.43 5.21
N PRO A 78 -2.01 -14.05 4.05
CA PRO A 78 -2.95 -13.93 2.93
C PRO A 78 -4.21 -14.77 3.18
N ARG A 79 -5.36 -14.26 2.73
CA ARG A 79 -6.61 -15.00 2.71
C ARG A 79 -7.45 -14.58 1.51
N PRO A 80 -8.45 -15.39 1.11
CA PRO A 80 -9.27 -15.04 -0.05
C PRO A 80 -10.00 -13.70 0.14
N ASP A 81 -9.98 -12.90 -0.90
CA ASP A 81 -10.72 -11.64 -0.96
C ASP A 81 -12.21 -11.95 -1.21
N PRO A 82 -13.12 -11.66 -0.26
CA PRO A 82 -14.52 -12.02 -0.42
C PRO A 82 -15.24 -11.23 -1.52
N THR A 83 -14.72 -10.06 -1.92
CA THR A 83 -15.36 -9.25 -2.95
C THR A 83 -15.38 -9.93 -4.31
N GLN A 84 -14.48 -10.90 -4.53
CA GLN A 84 -14.46 -11.66 -5.79
C GLN A 84 -15.70 -12.53 -5.99
N PHE A 85 -16.40 -12.86 -4.92
CA PHE A 85 -17.62 -13.71 -4.97
C PHE A 85 -18.92 -12.90 -4.89
N ASP A 86 -18.83 -11.60 -4.66
CA ASP A 86 -19.98 -10.72 -4.50
C ASP A 86 -20.36 -10.10 -5.85
N ARG A 87 -21.51 -10.53 -6.40
CA ARG A 87 -22.02 -10.04 -7.69
C ARG A 87 -22.25 -8.53 -7.73
N HIS A 88 -22.44 -7.91 -6.57
CA HIS A 88 -22.69 -6.46 -6.47
C HIS A 88 -21.41 -5.66 -6.30
N SER A 89 -20.27 -6.32 -6.09
CA SER A 89 -18.99 -5.66 -5.96
C SER A 89 -18.41 -5.32 -7.35
N PRO A 90 -17.77 -4.14 -7.51
CA PRO A 90 -17.02 -3.85 -8.73
C PRO A 90 -15.83 -4.81 -8.93
N TYR A 91 -15.45 -5.55 -7.89
CA TYR A 91 -14.35 -6.51 -7.92
C TYR A 91 -14.79 -7.95 -8.10
N TYR A 92 -16.06 -8.16 -8.44
CA TYR A 92 -16.58 -9.49 -8.70
C TYR A 92 -15.87 -10.17 -9.86
N ASP A 93 -15.48 -11.44 -9.65
CA ASP A 93 -14.86 -12.25 -10.69
C ASP A 93 -15.64 -13.55 -10.85
N PRO A 94 -16.44 -13.68 -11.93
CA PRO A 94 -17.27 -14.87 -12.12
C PRO A 94 -16.48 -16.16 -12.36
N GLN A 95 -15.18 -16.06 -12.69
CA GLN A 95 -14.34 -17.23 -12.90
C GLN A 95 -13.68 -17.71 -11.62
N SER A 96 -13.74 -16.94 -10.53
CA SER A 96 -13.20 -17.35 -9.24
C SER A 96 -14.27 -18.09 -8.44
N THR A 97 -13.85 -19.15 -7.73
CA THR A 97 -14.74 -19.96 -6.89
C THR A 97 -14.16 -20.08 -5.49
N PRO A 98 -15.02 -20.32 -4.46
CA PRO A 98 -14.49 -20.54 -3.10
C PRO A 98 -13.49 -21.69 -2.99
N GLU A 99 -13.59 -22.69 -3.87
CA GLU A 99 -12.65 -23.82 -3.90
C GLU A 99 -11.31 -23.46 -4.54
N ARG A 100 -11.32 -22.47 -5.46
CA ARG A 100 -10.14 -21.98 -6.17
C ARG A 100 -10.16 -20.47 -6.27
N PRO A 101 -9.96 -19.77 -5.14
CA PRO A 101 -9.97 -18.31 -5.17
C PRO A 101 -8.74 -17.79 -5.90
N ARG A 102 -8.96 -16.88 -6.84
CA ARG A 102 -7.87 -16.26 -7.59
C ARG A 102 -7.26 -15.08 -6.84
N TRP A 103 -8.08 -14.39 -6.07
CA TRP A 103 -7.74 -13.09 -5.50
C TRP A 103 -7.65 -13.17 -3.98
N LEU A 104 -6.61 -12.55 -3.47
CA LEU A 104 -6.25 -12.60 -2.06
C LEU A 104 -6.25 -11.20 -1.48
N LEU A 105 -6.31 -11.14 -0.16
CA LEU A 105 -6.10 -9.91 0.59
C LEU A 105 -5.14 -10.17 1.74
N ARG A 106 -4.58 -9.10 2.24
CA ARG A 106 -3.91 -9.05 3.54
C ARG A 106 -4.56 -7.95 4.36
N ASP A 107 -4.61 -8.13 5.69
CA ASP A 107 -4.99 -7.02 6.55
C ASP A 107 -3.82 -6.04 6.65
N VAL A 108 -4.14 -4.75 6.63
CA VAL A 108 -3.16 -3.67 6.73
C VAL A 108 -3.56 -2.79 7.90
N GLN A 109 -2.64 -2.61 8.85
CA GLN A 109 -2.86 -1.75 10.00
C GLN A 109 -2.22 -0.40 9.75
N ALA A 110 -3.05 0.66 9.77
CA ALA A 110 -2.54 2.02 9.71
C ALA A 110 -1.87 2.37 11.03
N LEU A 111 -0.65 2.90 10.96
CA LEU A 111 0.13 3.26 12.14
C LEU A 111 0.05 4.75 12.42
N ARG A 112 0.14 5.58 11.39
CA ARG A 112 0.02 7.02 11.53
C ARG A 112 -0.30 7.70 10.21
N LYS A 113 -1.00 8.82 10.28
CA LYS A 113 -1.17 9.73 9.15
C LYS A 113 0.07 10.62 9.07
N THR A 114 0.54 10.85 7.85
CA THR A 114 1.65 11.76 7.59
C THR A 114 1.15 12.98 6.83
N ARG A 115 2.03 13.97 6.61
CA ARG A 115 1.74 14.97 5.60
C ARG A 115 1.61 14.28 4.24
N LEU A 116 0.94 14.94 3.31
CA LEU A 116 0.91 14.46 1.93
C LEU A 116 2.28 14.66 1.29
N LEU A 117 2.91 13.58 0.87
CA LEU A 117 4.13 13.60 0.07
C LEU A 117 3.75 13.25 -1.35
N THR A 118 3.61 14.25 -2.20
CA THR A 118 3.07 14.08 -3.54
C THR A 118 4.00 13.30 -4.46
N ILE A 119 3.41 12.69 -5.50
CA ILE A 119 4.20 12.02 -6.54
C ILE A 119 5.19 13.00 -7.19
N THR A 120 4.82 14.26 -7.32
CA THR A 120 5.69 15.30 -7.85
C THR A 120 6.92 15.50 -6.95
N GLU A 121 6.72 15.57 -5.63
CA GLU A 121 7.82 15.68 -4.68
C GLU A 121 8.73 14.45 -4.71
N LEU A 122 8.14 13.26 -4.83
CA LEU A 122 8.92 12.01 -4.96
C LEU A 122 9.83 12.06 -6.19
N ARG A 123 9.32 12.57 -7.31
CA ARG A 123 10.10 12.69 -8.55
C ARG A 123 11.22 13.72 -8.46
N GLN A 124 11.09 14.68 -7.56
CA GLN A 124 12.11 15.70 -7.36
C GLN A 124 13.29 15.22 -6.51
N ALA A 125 13.16 14.09 -5.83
CA ALA A 125 14.23 13.52 -5.00
C ALA A 125 15.09 12.57 -5.84
N PRO A 126 16.37 12.96 -6.15
CA PRO A 126 17.21 12.09 -7.00
C PRO A 126 17.46 10.71 -6.40
N GLU A 127 17.51 10.62 -5.06
CA GLU A 127 17.72 9.36 -4.35
C GLU A 127 16.59 8.36 -4.59
N LEU A 128 15.41 8.83 -5.01
CA LEU A 128 14.22 8.00 -5.24
C LEU A 128 13.99 7.65 -6.72
N ALA A 129 14.90 8.07 -7.61
CA ALA A 129 14.68 7.91 -9.06
C ALA A 129 14.39 6.47 -9.48
N ALA A 130 14.91 5.49 -8.75
CA ALA A 130 14.73 4.07 -9.06
C ALA A 130 13.48 3.45 -8.40
N MET A 131 12.70 4.20 -7.60
CA MET A 131 11.48 3.67 -7.01
C MET A 131 10.52 3.19 -8.09
N ARG A 132 9.92 2.03 -7.88
CA ARG A 132 9.03 1.42 -8.88
C ARG A 132 7.81 2.27 -9.20
N VAL A 133 7.26 2.96 -8.20
CA VAL A 133 6.08 3.81 -8.41
C VAL A 133 6.38 4.96 -9.37
N LEU A 134 7.64 5.37 -9.51
CA LEU A 134 8.05 6.47 -10.40
C LEU A 134 8.38 6.00 -11.82
N GLN A 135 8.44 4.70 -12.06
CA GLN A 135 8.81 4.18 -13.38
C GLN A 135 7.68 4.39 -14.36
N ARG A 136 8.03 4.80 -15.56
CA ARG A 136 7.08 5.04 -16.64
C ARG A 136 6.34 3.74 -16.97
N GLY A 137 5.01 3.84 -17.08
CA GLY A 137 4.16 2.68 -17.41
C GLY A 137 3.87 1.75 -16.25
N ASN A 138 4.37 2.04 -15.04
CA ASN A 138 4.03 1.24 -13.88
C ASN A 138 2.59 1.52 -13.44
N ARG A 139 1.74 0.49 -13.49
CA ARG A 139 0.33 0.56 -13.09
C ARG A 139 0.00 -0.35 -11.93
N LEU A 140 1.01 -0.94 -11.30
CA LEU A 140 0.79 -1.83 -10.16
C LEU A 140 0.29 -1.05 -8.95
N SER A 141 -0.73 -1.57 -8.30
CA SER A 141 -1.26 -1.01 -7.06
C SER A 141 -0.39 -1.35 -5.84
N ILE A 142 0.46 -2.35 -5.96
CA ILE A 142 1.40 -2.78 -4.92
C ILE A 142 2.77 -2.89 -5.56
N THR A 143 3.76 -2.21 -4.99
CA THR A 143 5.14 -2.30 -5.45
C THR A 143 6.09 -2.45 -4.26
N PRO A 144 7.15 -3.26 -4.40
CA PRO A 144 8.18 -3.32 -3.37
C PRO A 144 8.96 -2.01 -3.30
N VAL A 145 9.43 -1.69 -2.10
CA VAL A 145 10.23 -0.49 -1.83
C VAL A 145 11.55 -0.93 -1.19
N ASP A 146 12.65 -0.50 -1.78
CA ASP A 146 13.96 -0.80 -1.21
C ASP A 146 14.13 -0.11 0.15
N ALA A 147 14.87 -0.72 1.06
CA ALA A 147 15.12 -0.16 2.39
C ALA A 147 15.74 1.25 2.32
N ALA A 148 16.62 1.50 1.35
CA ALA A 148 17.20 2.81 1.14
C ALA A 148 16.16 3.86 0.74
N HIS A 149 15.23 3.50 -0.13
CA HIS A 149 14.11 4.38 -0.54
C HIS A 149 13.17 4.65 0.63
N TRP A 150 12.86 3.63 1.41
CA TRP A 150 12.04 3.76 2.61
C TRP A 150 12.63 4.80 3.55
N ALA A 151 13.92 4.72 3.83
CA ALA A 151 14.62 5.67 4.71
C ALA A 151 14.55 7.10 4.18
N VAL A 152 14.74 7.30 2.89
CA VAL A 152 14.64 8.63 2.26
C VAL A 152 13.22 9.19 2.37
N VAL A 153 12.22 8.35 2.11
CA VAL A 153 10.82 8.77 2.22
C VAL A 153 10.50 9.22 3.65
N LEU A 154 10.93 8.46 4.66
CA LEU A 154 10.70 8.85 6.06
C LEU A 154 11.32 10.20 6.39
N LYS A 155 12.52 10.49 5.88
CA LYS A 155 13.14 11.80 6.07
C LYS A 155 12.36 12.93 5.40
N LEU A 156 11.86 12.69 4.19
CA LEU A 156 11.04 13.68 3.48
C LEU A 156 9.73 13.96 4.22
N LEU A 157 9.12 12.94 4.79
CA LEU A 157 7.89 13.10 5.57
C LEU A 157 8.13 13.94 6.81
N GLU A 158 9.26 13.77 7.48
CA GLU A 158 9.61 14.56 8.67
C GLU A 158 9.96 16.00 8.33
N SER A 159 10.74 16.24 7.29
CA SER A 159 11.19 17.59 6.91
C SER A 159 10.05 18.48 6.46
N GLY A 160 9.00 17.90 5.86
CA GLY A 160 7.82 18.65 5.42
C GLY A 160 6.94 19.16 6.57
N MET A 161 7.01 18.54 7.75
CA MET A 161 6.19 18.96 8.89
C MET A 161 6.51 20.37 9.38
N THR A 162 7.77 20.79 9.24
CA THR A 162 8.18 22.14 9.63
C THR A 162 7.66 23.21 8.69
N ALA A 163 7.42 22.91 7.43
CA ALA A 163 6.91 23.86 6.46
C ALA A 163 5.40 24.13 6.65
N GLU A 164 4.64 23.18 7.16
CA GLU A 164 3.20 23.32 7.37
C GLU A 164 2.88 24.21 8.57
N VAL A 165 3.76 24.27 9.55
CA VAL A 165 3.54 25.03 10.77
C VAL A 165 3.69 26.54 10.54
N THR A 166 4.30 26.94 9.44
CA THR A 166 4.54 28.35 9.12
C THR A 166 3.50 28.98 8.21
N CYS A 167 2.48 28.24 7.82
CA CYS A 167 1.41 28.74 6.97
C CYS A 167 0.25 29.31 7.75
#